data_2b8ad0a22e4feac2230b4bb84d403ae3
#
_entry.id   2b8ad0a22e4feac2230b4bb84d403ae3
#
_cell.length_a   1.000
_cell.length_b   1.000
_cell.length_c   1.000
_cell.angle_alpha   90.00
_cell.angle_beta   90.00
_cell.angle_gamma   90.00
#
_symmetry.space_group_name_H-M   'P 1'
#
loop_
_entity.id
_entity.type
_entity.pdbx_description
1 polymer ?
#
loop_
_entity_poly.entity_id
_entity_poly.type
_entity_poly.pdbx_seq_one_letter_code
_entity_poly.pdbx_strand_id
1 'polypeptide(L)'
;QVTRFLPHTDKYIFLSPAFQHQYEQFANHKNTNRQLGAIPNPLVYPNEIRPEDLQSKEKTVLLVGRMVEIQKRITRAIKIWSAIENDPRLDEWNFRIVGEGPDLAMYKQLAQTLGLKRISFEGFRNPQPYYKQAAIFMMTSAFEGFPMTLVEAQQCGVVPVVMDSYLSLHDIVETGYNGIIVSNEDLTGYVNKIKELMTDTSLREKLAMNGLHSCRRFCVEEIVNNWEELFNDLSANRR
;
A
#
# COMPACT_ATOMS: atom_id res chain seq x y z
N GLN A 1 -20.41 13.90 -10.75
CA GLN A 1 -21.55 13.05 -10.32
C GLN A 1 -21.85 13.20 -8.84
N VAL A 2 -20.86 13.18 -7.93
CA VAL A 2 -21.05 13.25 -6.47
C VAL A 2 -21.81 14.52 -6.07
N THR A 3 -21.46 15.68 -6.61
CA THR A 3 -22.12 16.98 -6.31
C THR A 3 -23.63 16.96 -6.57
N ARG A 4 -24.10 16.12 -7.48
CA ARG A 4 -25.54 16.00 -7.81
C ARG A 4 -26.31 15.22 -6.74
N PHE A 5 -25.67 14.28 -6.06
CA PHE A 5 -26.32 13.40 -5.08
C PHE A 5 -26.17 13.88 -3.63
N LEU A 6 -25.13 14.66 -3.33
CA LEU A 6 -24.88 15.17 -1.97
C LEU A 6 -26.11 15.79 -1.29
N PRO A 7 -26.91 16.67 -1.94
CA PRO A 7 -28.06 17.27 -1.30
C PRO A 7 -29.15 16.27 -0.87
N HIS A 8 -29.07 15.04 -1.36
CA HIS A 8 -30.06 13.99 -1.12
C HIS A 8 -29.51 12.84 -0.24
N THR A 9 -28.32 13.00 0.35
CA THR A 9 -27.70 12.02 1.22
C THR A 9 -27.49 12.59 2.62
N ASP A 10 -27.71 11.78 3.64
CA ASP A 10 -27.41 12.19 5.02
C ASP A 10 -25.90 12.31 5.22
N LYS A 11 -25.11 11.36 4.63
CA LYS A 11 -23.64 11.33 4.70
C LYS A 11 -23.06 10.72 3.45
N TYR A 12 -21.92 11.23 3.02
CA TYR A 12 -21.06 10.64 1.97
C TYR A 12 -19.70 10.27 2.57
N ILE A 13 -19.34 9.00 2.51
CA ILE A 13 -18.14 8.47 3.15
C ILE A 13 -17.07 8.16 2.11
N PHE A 14 -15.91 8.76 2.28
CA PHE A 14 -14.68 8.46 1.56
C PHE A 14 -13.92 7.33 2.26
N LEU A 15 -13.06 6.63 1.51
CA LEU A 15 -12.15 5.64 2.10
C LEU A 15 -10.90 6.27 2.75
N SER A 16 -10.68 7.57 2.55
CA SER A 16 -9.48 8.27 2.99
C SER A 16 -9.80 9.72 3.35
N PRO A 17 -9.31 10.23 4.50
CA PRO A 17 -9.42 11.64 4.89
C PRO A 17 -8.84 12.59 3.84
N ALA A 18 -7.72 12.23 3.20
CA ALA A 18 -7.10 13.04 2.16
C ALA A 18 -8.00 13.24 0.95
N PHE A 19 -8.77 12.21 0.53
CA PHE A 19 -9.76 12.34 -0.53
C PHE A 19 -10.98 13.16 -0.10
N GLN A 20 -11.43 13.01 1.14
CA GLN A 20 -12.49 13.88 1.69
C GLN A 20 -12.06 15.35 1.59
N HIS A 21 -10.86 15.68 2.08
CA HIS A 21 -10.33 17.03 2.07
C HIS A 21 -10.16 17.60 0.65
N GLN A 22 -9.61 16.80 -0.28
CA GLN A 22 -9.51 17.20 -1.69
C GLN A 22 -10.89 17.51 -2.28
N TYR A 23 -11.89 16.70 -1.96
CA TYR A 23 -13.25 16.90 -2.45
C TYR A 23 -13.88 18.19 -1.85
N GLU A 24 -13.65 18.48 -0.58
CA GLU A 24 -14.09 19.71 0.08
C GLU A 24 -13.53 20.96 -0.61
N GLN A 25 -12.23 20.93 -0.94
CA GLN A 25 -11.58 22.01 -1.68
C GLN A 25 -12.14 22.17 -3.10
N PHE A 26 -12.33 21.05 -3.81
CA PHE A 26 -12.85 21.06 -5.19
C PHE A 26 -14.30 21.54 -5.26
N ALA A 27 -15.14 21.13 -4.32
CA ALA A 27 -16.57 21.41 -4.34
C ALA A 27 -16.90 22.86 -3.91
N ASN A 28 -15.95 23.59 -3.36
CA ASN A 28 -16.09 24.96 -2.85
C ASN A 28 -17.34 25.13 -1.93
N HIS A 29 -17.74 24.06 -1.25
CA HIS A 29 -18.97 23.97 -0.47
C HIS A 29 -18.75 24.33 0.99
N LYS A 30 -19.05 25.54 1.37
CA LYS A 30 -19.04 26.01 2.76
C LYS A 30 -19.97 25.24 3.71
N ASN A 31 -20.86 24.38 3.21
CA ASN A 31 -21.90 23.69 4.00
C ASN A 31 -21.79 22.15 4.00
N THR A 32 -20.78 21.54 3.37
CA THR A 32 -20.69 20.07 3.25
C THR A 32 -20.00 19.38 4.41
N ASN A 33 -19.35 20.11 5.33
CA ASN A 33 -18.57 19.54 6.44
C ASN A 33 -19.36 18.56 7.33
N ARG A 34 -20.70 18.71 7.40
CA ARG A 34 -21.55 17.77 8.13
C ARG A 34 -21.98 16.55 7.31
N GLN A 35 -21.92 16.63 5.97
CA GLN A 35 -22.34 15.55 5.07
C GLN A 35 -21.17 14.67 4.60
N LEU A 36 -19.93 15.08 4.79
CA LEU A 36 -18.76 14.33 4.38
C LEU A 36 -18.10 13.65 5.59
N GLY A 37 -17.52 12.50 5.36
CA GLY A 37 -16.75 11.75 6.34
C GLY A 37 -15.77 10.81 5.64
N ALA A 38 -14.86 10.22 6.40
CA ALA A 38 -13.95 9.21 5.89
C ALA A 38 -13.91 8.01 6.85
N ILE A 39 -14.17 6.83 6.31
CA ILE A 39 -14.04 5.55 7.02
C ILE A 39 -13.32 4.60 6.05
N PRO A 40 -12.10 4.15 6.37
CA PRO A 40 -11.34 3.25 5.52
C PRO A 40 -11.93 1.84 5.52
N ASN A 41 -11.46 1.00 4.59
CA ASN A 41 -11.77 -0.41 4.61
C ASN A 41 -11.03 -1.12 5.76
N PRO A 42 -11.65 -2.13 6.41
CA PRO A 42 -11.01 -2.90 7.46
C PRO A 42 -9.96 -3.85 6.89
N LEU A 43 -8.98 -4.21 7.72
CA LEU A 43 -8.06 -5.31 7.48
C LEU A 43 -8.80 -6.64 7.35
N VAL A 44 -8.34 -7.49 6.42
CA VAL A 44 -9.01 -8.76 6.08
C VAL A 44 -8.35 -9.95 6.77
N TYR A 45 -7.06 -9.84 7.12
CA TYR A 45 -6.34 -10.94 7.75
C TYR A 45 -6.37 -10.87 9.26
N PRO A 46 -6.42 -12.00 9.97
CA PRO A 46 -6.22 -12.02 11.41
C PRO A 46 -4.81 -11.50 11.74
N ASN A 47 -4.71 -10.77 12.84
CA ASN A 47 -3.44 -10.20 13.30
C ASN A 47 -2.60 -11.29 14.00
N GLU A 48 -1.81 -12.03 13.22
CA GLU A 48 -1.04 -13.20 13.67
C GLU A 48 0.47 -12.93 13.76
N ILE A 49 0.95 -11.78 13.25
CA ILE A 49 2.39 -11.47 13.25
C ILE A 49 2.81 -10.87 14.58
N ARG A 50 3.80 -11.47 15.19
CA ARG A 50 4.42 -11.01 16.42
C ARG A 50 5.76 -10.34 16.14
N PRO A 51 6.25 -9.48 17.05
CA PRO A 51 7.55 -8.81 16.90
C PRO A 51 8.71 -9.76 16.59
N GLU A 52 8.74 -10.92 17.24
CA GLU A 52 9.79 -11.94 17.02
C GLU A 52 9.77 -12.55 15.61
N ASP A 53 8.62 -12.55 14.94
CA ASP A 53 8.48 -13.08 13.58
C ASP A 53 9.19 -12.20 12.54
N LEU A 54 9.51 -10.93 12.87
CA LEU A 54 10.20 -10.00 11.96
C LEU A 54 11.62 -10.46 11.63
N GLN A 55 12.30 -11.16 12.55
CA GLN A 55 13.65 -11.65 12.35
C GLN A 55 13.71 -12.84 11.37
N SER A 56 12.59 -13.54 11.19
CA SER A 56 12.48 -14.69 10.29
C SER A 56 12.09 -14.33 8.85
N LYS A 57 11.96 -13.02 8.54
CA LYS A 57 11.60 -12.57 7.19
C LYS A 57 12.64 -12.96 6.15
N GLU A 58 12.17 -13.49 5.03
CA GLU A 58 13.02 -13.81 3.89
C GLU A 58 13.57 -12.53 3.24
N LYS A 59 14.73 -12.61 2.62
CA LYS A 59 15.31 -11.55 1.78
C LYS A 59 14.52 -11.41 0.47
N THR A 60 13.26 -11.02 0.60
CA THR A 60 12.29 -10.94 -0.49
C THR A 60 11.65 -9.55 -0.54
N VAL A 61 11.70 -8.95 -1.72
CA VAL A 61 10.86 -7.83 -2.11
C VAL A 61 9.58 -8.39 -2.71
N LEU A 62 8.43 -7.88 -2.29
CA LEU A 62 7.11 -8.34 -2.73
C LEU A 62 6.36 -7.21 -3.41
N LEU A 63 5.69 -7.50 -4.50
CA LEU A 63 4.65 -6.67 -5.10
C LEU A 63 3.39 -7.51 -5.26
N VAL A 64 2.26 -6.99 -4.78
CA VAL A 64 0.95 -7.64 -4.90
C VAL A 64 -0.02 -6.71 -5.61
N GLY A 65 -0.65 -7.18 -6.66
CA GLY A 65 -1.66 -6.38 -7.34
C GLY A 65 -2.11 -6.93 -8.68
N ARG A 66 -3.15 -6.32 -9.21
CA ARG A 66 -3.63 -6.61 -10.55
C ARG A 66 -2.59 -6.16 -11.59
N MET A 67 -2.29 -7.00 -12.57
CA MET A 67 -1.30 -6.72 -13.62
C MET A 67 -1.89 -5.78 -14.69
N VAL A 68 -2.01 -4.48 -14.34
CA VAL A 68 -2.54 -3.42 -15.20
C VAL A 68 -1.57 -2.24 -15.20
N GLU A 69 -0.86 -2.01 -16.30
CA GLU A 69 0.24 -1.03 -16.37
C GLU A 69 -0.25 0.41 -16.15
N ILE A 70 -1.40 0.78 -16.71
CA ILE A 70 -1.92 2.14 -16.56
C ILE A 70 -2.12 2.53 -15.10
N GLN A 71 -2.43 1.56 -14.23
CA GLN A 71 -2.63 1.78 -12.79
C GLN A 71 -1.39 1.41 -11.97
N LYS A 72 -0.88 0.19 -12.12
CA LYS A 72 0.12 -0.37 -11.20
C LYS A 72 1.56 -0.03 -11.57
N ARG A 73 1.80 0.40 -12.83
CA ARG A 73 3.13 0.81 -13.30
C ARG A 73 4.22 -0.22 -12.98
N ILE A 74 3.93 -1.52 -13.15
CA ILE A 74 4.84 -2.61 -12.77
C ILE A 74 6.12 -2.58 -13.62
N THR A 75 6.09 -2.00 -14.82
CA THR A 75 7.32 -1.73 -15.58
C THR A 75 8.35 -0.90 -14.80
N ARG A 76 7.91 0.03 -13.95
CA ARG A 76 8.81 0.78 -13.05
C ARG A 76 9.44 -0.15 -12.00
N ALA A 77 8.63 -1.00 -11.38
CA ALA A 77 9.09 -1.97 -10.39
C ALA A 77 10.16 -2.92 -10.96
N ILE A 78 9.94 -3.43 -12.19
CA ILE A 78 10.90 -4.29 -12.89
C ILE A 78 12.20 -3.53 -13.22
N LYS A 79 12.13 -2.27 -13.67
CA LYS A 79 13.32 -1.44 -13.93
C LYS A 79 14.09 -1.13 -12.65
N ILE A 80 13.40 -0.83 -11.55
CA ILE A 80 14.00 -0.64 -10.22
C ILE A 80 14.73 -1.93 -9.81
N TRP A 81 14.06 -3.08 -9.94
CA TRP A 81 14.66 -4.37 -9.61
C TRP A 81 15.89 -4.67 -10.47
N SER A 82 15.88 -4.35 -11.75
CA SER A 82 17.03 -4.52 -12.64
C SER A 82 18.28 -3.79 -12.13
N ALA A 83 18.11 -2.59 -11.59
CA ALA A 83 19.22 -1.82 -11.01
C ALA A 83 19.70 -2.41 -9.66
N ILE A 84 18.84 -3.16 -8.96
CA ILE A 84 19.15 -3.83 -7.70
C ILE A 84 19.83 -5.18 -7.95
N GLU A 85 19.28 -5.98 -8.86
CA GLU A 85 19.77 -7.32 -9.16
C GLU A 85 21.23 -7.33 -9.66
N ASN A 86 21.69 -6.26 -10.27
CA ASN A 86 23.06 -6.08 -10.74
C ASN A 86 24.07 -5.78 -9.61
N ASP A 87 23.62 -5.57 -8.37
CA ASP A 87 24.50 -5.36 -7.23
C ASP A 87 24.86 -6.70 -6.56
N PRO A 88 26.13 -7.18 -6.67
CA PRO A 88 26.50 -8.49 -6.16
C PRO A 88 26.42 -8.62 -4.63
N ARG A 89 26.35 -7.50 -3.90
CA ARG A 89 26.16 -7.51 -2.44
C ARG A 89 24.75 -7.89 -2.02
N LEU A 90 23.81 -7.91 -2.97
CA LEU A 90 22.39 -8.14 -2.78
C LEU A 90 21.92 -9.42 -3.49
N ASP A 91 22.82 -10.38 -3.74
CA ASP A 91 22.56 -11.60 -4.53
C ASP A 91 21.60 -12.57 -3.84
N GLU A 92 21.44 -12.49 -2.53
CA GLU A 92 20.47 -13.30 -1.76
C GLU A 92 19.02 -12.76 -1.83
N TRP A 93 18.80 -11.54 -2.36
CA TRP A 93 17.49 -10.96 -2.45
C TRP A 93 16.75 -11.38 -3.71
N ASN A 94 15.44 -11.63 -3.57
CA ASN A 94 14.55 -11.99 -4.66
C ASN A 94 13.40 -11.01 -4.78
N PHE A 95 12.83 -10.89 -5.97
CA PHE A 95 11.62 -10.11 -6.20
C PHE A 95 10.47 -11.02 -6.61
N ARG A 96 9.40 -11.03 -5.83
CA ARG A 96 8.18 -11.80 -6.09
C ARG A 96 7.03 -10.89 -6.45
N ILE A 97 6.34 -11.19 -7.54
CA ILE A 97 5.18 -10.45 -8.04
C ILE A 97 3.98 -11.37 -8.02
N VAL A 98 2.99 -11.07 -7.18
CA VAL A 98 1.77 -11.86 -6.99
C VAL A 98 0.58 -11.13 -7.61
N GLY A 99 -0.13 -11.80 -8.48
CA GLY A 99 -1.32 -11.32 -9.14
C GLY A 99 -1.40 -11.70 -10.62
N GLU A 100 -2.48 -11.32 -11.25
CA GLU A 100 -2.76 -11.54 -12.67
C GLU A 100 -3.35 -10.28 -13.32
N GLY A 101 -3.38 -10.27 -14.65
CA GLY A 101 -4.01 -9.21 -15.43
C GLY A 101 -3.52 -9.18 -16.87
N PRO A 102 -4.10 -8.29 -17.68
CA PRO A 102 -3.86 -8.26 -19.13
C PRO A 102 -2.40 -7.99 -19.50
N ASP A 103 -1.63 -7.30 -18.66
CA ASP A 103 -0.26 -6.89 -18.98
C ASP A 103 0.81 -7.86 -18.46
N LEU A 104 0.44 -9.02 -17.88
CA LEU A 104 1.37 -9.99 -17.32
C LEU A 104 2.40 -10.47 -18.36
N ALA A 105 1.97 -10.75 -19.61
CA ALA A 105 2.87 -11.20 -20.66
C ALA A 105 3.93 -10.14 -20.99
N MET A 106 3.55 -8.87 -21.04
CA MET A 106 4.46 -7.74 -21.25
C MET A 106 5.51 -7.63 -20.12
N TYR A 107 5.11 -7.82 -18.86
CA TYR A 107 6.05 -7.80 -17.74
C TYR A 107 7.06 -8.93 -17.77
N LYS A 108 6.62 -10.15 -18.09
CA LYS A 108 7.50 -11.31 -18.26
C LYS A 108 8.51 -11.07 -19.40
N GLN A 109 8.04 -10.54 -20.53
CA GLN A 109 8.90 -10.18 -21.66
C GLN A 109 9.94 -9.12 -21.28
N LEU A 110 9.54 -8.08 -20.52
CA LEU A 110 10.45 -7.04 -20.05
C LEU A 110 11.52 -7.63 -19.12
N ALA A 111 11.15 -8.48 -18.16
CA ALA A 111 12.08 -9.12 -17.25
C ALA A 111 13.09 -10.00 -18.02
N GLN A 112 12.62 -10.74 -19.02
CA GLN A 112 13.48 -11.55 -19.90
C GLN A 112 14.46 -10.67 -20.72
N THR A 113 13.96 -9.59 -21.31
CA THR A 113 14.78 -8.64 -22.10
C THR A 113 15.88 -8.01 -21.26
N LEU A 114 15.59 -7.72 -19.98
CA LEU A 114 16.57 -7.19 -19.01
C LEU A 114 17.49 -8.28 -18.42
N GLY A 115 17.30 -9.54 -18.77
CA GLY A 115 18.12 -10.67 -18.33
C GLY A 115 17.96 -11.02 -16.84
N LEU A 116 16.85 -10.62 -16.19
CA LEU A 116 16.63 -10.81 -14.77
C LEU A 116 16.48 -12.30 -14.41
N LYS A 117 17.13 -12.72 -13.33
CA LYS A 117 17.18 -14.10 -12.85
C LYS A 117 16.45 -14.29 -11.51
N ARG A 118 16.42 -13.24 -10.68
CA ARG A 118 15.90 -13.27 -9.31
C ARG A 118 14.53 -12.55 -9.19
N ILE A 119 13.72 -12.65 -10.24
CA ILE A 119 12.34 -12.19 -10.31
C ILE A 119 11.41 -13.37 -10.60
N SER A 120 10.29 -13.47 -9.89
CA SER A 120 9.27 -14.47 -10.13
C SER A 120 7.88 -13.85 -10.25
N PHE A 121 7.05 -14.45 -11.10
CA PHE A 121 5.64 -14.08 -11.31
C PHE A 121 4.78 -15.26 -10.86
N GLU A 122 4.15 -15.13 -9.70
CA GLU A 122 3.45 -16.20 -8.98
C GLU A 122 2.03 -16.46 -9.52
N GLY A 123 1.52 -15.56 -10.38
CA GLY A 123 0.15 -15.60 -10.86
C GLY A 123 -0.87 -15.23 -9.79
N PHE A 124 -2.14 -15.57 -10.01
CA PHE A 124 -3.20 -15.34 -9.04
C PHE A 124 -3.09 -16.34 -7.89
N ARG A 125 -2.71 -15.86 -6.72
CA ARG A 125 -2.53 -16.65 -5.49
C ARG A 125 -3.10 -15.90 -4.30
N ASN A 126 -3.41 -16.61 -3.20
CA ASN A 126 -3.61 -15.97 -1.92
C ASN A 126 -2.32 -15.24 -1.51
N PRO A 127 -2.32 -13.91 -1.33
CA PRO A 127 -1.09 -13.18 -1.06
C PRO A 127 -0.62 -13.28 0.40
N GLN A 128 -1.45 -13.73 1.33
CA GLN A 128 -1.12 -13.77 2.77
C GLN A 128 0.17 -14.54 3.09
N PRO A 129 0.45 -15.74 2.54
CA PRO A 129 1.72 -16.43 2.77
C PRO A 129 2.93 -15.62 2.29
N TYR A 130 2.80 -14.91 1.16
CA TYR A 130 3.88 -14.07 0.62
C TYR A 130 4.15 -12.84 1.50
N TYR A 131 3.11 -12.19 2.04
CA TYR A 131 3.29 -11.12 3.02
C TYR A 131 3.96 -11.62 4.30
N LYS A 132 3.61 -12.80 4.79
CA LYS A 132 4.25 -13.36 6.01
C LYS A 132 5.75 -13.59 5.81
N GLN A 133 6.18 -13.93 4.62
CA GLN A 133 7.57 -14.22 4.29
C GLN A 133 8.38 -12.96 3.93
N ALA A 134 7.85 -12.07 3.12
CA ALA A 134 8.58 -10.94 2.57
C ALA A 134 9.03 -9.92 3.64
N ALA A 135 10.16 -9.25 3.36
CA ALA A 135 10.70 -8.19 4.22
C ALA A 135 10.35 -6.78 3.73
N ILE A 136 10.26 -6.57 2.42
CA ILE A 136 10.02 -5.25 1.80
C ILE A 136 8.84 -5.38 0.82
N PHE A 137 7.95 -4.39 0.85
CA PHE A 137 6.83 -4.27 -0.10
C PHE A 137 7.08 -3.12 -1.07
N MET A 138 7.03 -3.42 -2.36
CA MET A 138 7.22 -2.43 -3.43
C MET A 138 5.88 -2.04 -4.03
N MET A 139 5.59 -0.73 -4.11
CA MET A 139 4.41 -0.21 -4.77
C MET A 139 4.75 0.98 -5.67
N THR A 140 4.48 0.82 -6.97
CA THR A 140 4.80 1.81 -8.02
C THR A 140 3.56 2.35 -8.72
N SER A 141 2.37 2.15 -8.13
CA SER A 141 1.07 2.54 -8.70
C SER A 141 1.01 4.02 -9.04
N ALA A 142 0.36 4.35 -10.15
CA ALA A 142 0.10 5.74 -10.55
C ALA A 142 -1.08 6.36 -9.78
N PHE A 143 -2.06 5.55 -9.42
CA PHE A 143 -3.22 5.97 -8.64
C PHE A 143 -3.83 4.79 -7.88
N GLU A 144 -4.37 5.08 -6.69
CA GLU A 144 -5.13 4.15 -5.85
C GLU A 144 -6.29 4.91 -5.17
N GLY A 145 -7.36 4.18 -4.86
CA GLY A 145 -8.40 4.69 -3.98
C GLY A 145 -7.95 4.59 -2.51
N PHE A 146 -7.95 3.39 -1.97
CA PHE A 146 -7.37 3.05 -0.68
C PHE A 146 -6.65 1.70 -0.84
N PRO A 147 -5.31 1.68 -0.88
CA PRO A 147 -4.55 0.49 -1.26
C PRO A 147 -4.48 -0.54 -0.13
N MET A 148 -5.44 -1.47 -0.10
CA MET A 148 -5.49 -2.54 0.91
C MET A 148 -4.19 -3.34 0.97
N THR A 149 -3.56 -3.61 -0.19
CA THR A 149 -2.28 -4.34 -0.27
C THR A 149 -1.16 -3.66 0.51
N LEU A 150 -1.22 -2.34 0.69
CA LEU A 150 -0.26 -1.57 1.49
C LEU A 150 -0.50 -1.77 2.99
N VAL A 151 -1.77 -1.74 3.41
CA VAL A 151 -2.15 -1.98 4.81
C VAL A 151 -1.91 -3.44 5.19
N GLU A 152 -2.22 -4.38 4.29
CA GLU A 152 -1.94 -5.81 4.45
C GLU A 152 -0.43 -6.09 4.60
N ALA A 153 0.41 -5.41 3.83
CA ALA A 153 1.86 -5.50 3.97
C ALA A 153 2.32 -5.05 5.37
N GLN A 154 1.85 -3.88 5.83
CA GLN A 154 2.15 -3.40 7.18
C GLN A 154 1.65 -4.35 8.27
N GLN A 155 0.44 -4.90 8.13
CA GLN A 155 -0.13 -5.89 9.06
C GLN A 155 0.73 -7.15 9.18
N CYS A 156 1.42 -7.49 8.11
CA CYS A 156 2.33 -8.63 8.08
C CYS A 156 3.79 -8.25 8.41
N GLY A 157 4.07 -7.03 8.87
CA GLY A 157 5.43 -6.59 9.20
C GLY A 157 6.34 -6.47 7.97
N VAL A 158 5.77 -6.17 6.81
CA VAL A 158 6.52 -5.92 5.56
C VAL A 158 6.66 -4.42 5.37
N VAL A 159 7.90 -3.93 5.20
CA VAL A 159 8.16 -2.49 5.10
C VAL A 159 7.80 -1.96 3.72
N PRO A 160 6.83 -1.04 3.60
CA PRO A 160 6.46 -0.49 2.31
C PRO A 160 7.45 0.57 1.83
N VAL A 161 7.80 0.49 0.54
CA VAL A 161 8.42 1.56 -0.23
C VAL A 161 7.47 1.91 -1.36
N VAL A 162 7.05 3.17 -1.45
CA VAL A 162 5.92 3.58 -2.30
C VAL A 162 6.25 4.85 -3.08
N MET A 163 5.80 4.92 -4.34
CA MET A 163 5.85 6.17 -5.13
C MET A 163 4.79 7.16 -4.64
N ASP A 164 5.16 8.43 -4.47
CA ASP A 164 4.27 9.54 -4.12
C ASP A 164 3.42 9.95 -5.33
N SER A 165 2.35 9.24 -5.59
CA SER A 165 1.53 9.40 -6.78
C SER A 165 0.03 9.51 -6.52
N TYR A 166 -0.43 9.34 -5.28
CA TYR A 166 -1.85 9.41 -4.90
C TYR A 166 -2.02 9.82 -3.43
N LEU A 167 -3.13 10.48 -3.13
CA LEU A 167 -3.35 11.16 -1.85
C LEU A 167 -3.50 10.22 -0.65
N SER A 168 -4.26 9.12 -0.79
CA SER A 168 -4.51 8.20 0.32
C SER A 168 -3.26 7.49 0.86
N LEU A 169 -2.13 7.61 0.14
CA LEU A 169 -0.84 7.11 0.59
C LEU A 169 -0.44 7.72 1.94
N HIS A 170 -0.58 9.04 2.07
CA HIS A 170 -0.19 9.80 3.27
C HIS A 170 -1.07 9.51 4.49
N ASP A 171 -2.27 8.94 4.28
CA ASP A 171 -3.11 8.43 5.35
C ASP A 171 -2.63 7.06 5.90
N ILE A 172 -1.73 6.37 5.18
CA ILE A 172 -1.28 5.02 5.52
C ILE A 172 0.21 5.00 5.90
N VAL A 173 1.05 5.67 5.12
CA VAL A 173 2.51 5.67 5.28
C VAL A 173 3.02 7.02 5.72
N GLU A 174 3.79 7.01 6.80
CA GLU A 174 4.61 8.12 7.27
C GLU A 174 6.09 7.76 7.03
N THR A 175 6.76 8.57 6.19
CA THR A 175 8.16 8.33 5.80
C THR A 175 9.10 8.35 7.00
N GLY A 176 9.91 7.28 7.14
CA GLY A 176 10.87 7.14 8.25
C GLY A 176 10.26 6.62 9.55
N TYR A 177 8.93 6.51 9.61
CA TYR A 177 8.23 5.91 10.75
C TYR A 177 7.77 4.48 10.45
N ASN A 178 6.86 4.27 9.48
CA ASN A 178 6.26 2.96 9.18
C ASN A 178 6.41 2.54 7.71
N GLY A 179 7.26 3.21 6.95
CA GLY A 179 7.57 2.95 5.56
C GLY A 179 8.37 4.07 4.94
N ILE A 180 8.53 4.05 3.61
CA ILE A 180 9.26 5.06 2.86
C ILE A 180 8.43 5.50 1.66
N ILE A 181 8.21 6.81 1.55
CA ILE A 181 7.61 7.45 0.39
C ILE A 181 8.73 8.07 -0.45
N VAL A 182 8.76 7.77 -1.72
CA VAL A 182 9.73 8.29 -2.69
C VAL A 182 8.99 9.18 -3.67
N SER A 183 9.58 10.32 -4.03
CA SER A 183 9.00 11.25 -5.00
C SER A 183 8.60 10.53 -6.30
N ASN A 184 7.45 10.90 -6.85
CA ASN A 184 6.96 10.29 -8.09
C ASN A 184 7.99 10.48 -9.20
N GLU A 185 8.19 9.47 -10.05
CA GLU A 185 9.19 9.38 -11.13
C GLU A 185 10.66 9.27 -10.67
N ASP A 186 11.00 9.41 -9.39
CA ASP A 186 12.39 9.24 -8.91
C ASP A 186 12.76 7.75 -8.75
N LEU A 187 13.04 7.10 -9.87
CA LEU A 187 13.46 5.68 -9.86
C LEU A 187 14.80 5.48 -9.16
N THR A 188 15.72 6.44 -9.28
CA THR A 188 17.04 6.35 -8.64
C THR A 188 16.91 6.44 -7.12
N GLY A 189 16.16 7.39 -6.60
CA GLY A 189 15.84 7.49 -5.18
C GLY A 189 15.15 6.23 -4.66
N TYR A 190 14.25 5.66 -5.46
CA TYR A 190 13.56 4.42 -5.09
C TYR A 190 14.54 3.24 -4.98
N VAL A 191 15.44 3.05 -5.94
CA VAL A 191 16.51 2.04 -5.89
C VAL A 191 17.36 2.21 -4.63
N ASN A 192 17.77 3.44 -4.31
CA ASN A 192 18.59 3.73 -3.14
C ASN A 192 17.86 3.37 -1.84
N LYS A 193 16.56 3.67 -1.73
CA LYS A 193 15.76 3.36 -0.54
C LYS A 193 15.51 1.86 -0.37
N ILE A 194 15.30 1.12 -1.45
CA ILE A 194 15.23 -0.34 -1.38
C ILE A 194 16.58 -0.92 -0.92
N LYS A 195 17.71 -0.48 -1.50
CA LYS A 195 19.05 -0.95 -1.13
C LYS A 195 19.38 -0.62 0.33
N GLU A 196 19.00 0.55 0.82
CA GLU A 196 19.15 0.94 2.22
C GLU A 196 18.42 -0.07 3.14
N LEU A 197 17.16 -0.37 2.86
CA LEU A 197 16.40 -1.36 3.62
C LEU A 197 16.94 -2.80 3.48
N MET A 198 17.54 -3.16 2.36
CA MET A 198 18.14 -4.47 2.16
C MET A 198 19.39 -4.66 3.02
N THR A 199 20.17 -3.61 3.24
CA THR A 199 21.45 -3.64 3.95
C THR A 199 21.32 -3.27 5.43
N ASP A 200 20.37 -2.43 5.80
CA ASP A 200 20.12 -2.02 7.19
C ASP A 200 18.95 -2.80 7.80
N THR A 201 19.27 -3.92 8.43
CA THR A 201 18.27 -4.78 9.11
C THR A 201 17.62 -4.05 10.28
N SER A 202 18.38 -3.24 11.04
CA SER A 202 17.85 -2.52 12.20
C SER A 202 16.81 -1.47 11.80
N LEU A 203 17.08 -0.69 10.74
CA LEU A 203 16.15 0.24 10.18
C LEU A 203 14.89 -0.48 9.68
N ARG A 204 15.07 -1.59 8.95
CA ARG A 204 13.95 -2.38 8.40
C ARG A 204 13.06 -2.93 9.51
N GLU A 205 13.62 -3.53 10.55
CA GLU A 205 12.86 -4.06 11.69
C GLU A 205 12.12 -2.95 12.45
N LYS A 206 12.76 -1.79 12.65
CA LYS A 206 12.12 -0.62 13.27
C LYS A 206 10.90 -0.15 12.49
N LEU A 207 11.03 0.00 11.17
CA LEU A 207 9.91 0.43 10.32
C LEU A 207 8.80 -0.62 10.27
N ALA A 208 9.16 -1.91 10.23
CA ALA A 208 8.21 -3.02 10.28
C ALA A 208 7.41 -3.04 11.58
N MET A 209 8.07 -2.86 12.73
CA MET A 209 7.42 -2.77 14.04
C MET A 209 6.42 -1.61 14.11
N ASN A 210 6.83 -0.45 13.63
CA ASN A 210 5.96 0.71 13.57
C ASN A 210 4.77 0.49 12.60
N GLY A 211 5.00 -0.24 11.50
CA GLY A 211 3.94 -0.67 10.57
C GLY A 211 2.90 -1.54 11.25
N LEU A 212 3.34 -2.57 12.01
CA LEU A 212 2.46 -3.42 12.82
C LEU A 212 1.63 -2.61 13.83
N HIS A 213 2.22 -1.57 14.41
CA HIS A 213 1.49 -0.70 15.33
C HIS A 213 0.48 0.18 14.59
N SER A 214 0.90 0.83 13.51
CA SER A 214 0.09 1.79 12.74
C SER A 214 -1.15 1.15 12.11
N CYS A 215 -1.03 -0.09 11.61
CA CYS A 215 -2.12 -0.75 10.89
C CYS A 215 -3.28 -1.16 11.82
N ARG A 216 -3.10 -1.18 13.15
CA ARG A 216 -4.17 -1.52 14.12
C ARG A 216 -5.40 -0.64 14.00
N ARG A 217 -5.23 0.63 13.60
CA ARG A 217 -6.35 1.56 13.36
C ARG A 217 -7.27 1.14 12.22
N PHE A 218 -6.87 0.14 11.42
CA PHE A 218 -7.66 -0.45 10.36
C PHE A 218 -8.21 -1.83 10.73
N CYS A 219 -8.11 -2.26 11.98
CA CYS A 219 -8.70 -3.52 12.41
C CYS A 219 -10.24 -3.47 12.31
N VAL A 220 -10.86 -4.62 12.21
CA VAL A 220 -12.31 -4.74 12.01
C VAL A 220 -13.07 -4.03 13.13
N GLU A 221 -12.63 -4.20 14.36
CA GLU A 221 -13.27 -3.61 15.54
C GLU A 221 -13.31 -2.08 15.47
N GLU A 222 -12.18 -1.45 15.16
CA GLU A 222 -12.09 0.01 15.03
C GLU A 222 -12.96 0.55 13.89
N ILE A 223 -12.96 -0.15 12.75
CA ILE A 223 -13.76 0.27 11.60
C ILE A 223 -15.26 0.08 11.86
N VAL A 224 -15.65 -1.01 12.54
CA VAL A 224 -17.05 -1.24 12.93
C VAL A 224 -17.50 -0.16 13.91
N ASN A 225 -16.71 0.15 14.94
CA ASN A 225 -17.02 1.22 15.90
C ASN A 225 -17.25 2.56 15.18
N ASN A 226 -16.42 2.93 14.20
CA ASN A 226 -16.59 4.15 13.42
C ASN A 226 -17.92 4.16 12.64
N TRP A 227 -18.34 3.01 12.09
CA TRP A 227 -19.64 2.88 11.43
C TRP A 227 -20.82 2.97 12.40
N GLU A 228 -20.70 2.33 13.59
CA GLU A 228 -21.75 2.36 14.63
C GLU A 228 -21.94 3.79 15.16
N GLU A 229 -20.86 4.51 15.43
CA GLU A 229 -20.90 5.93 15.84
C GLU A 229 -21.62 6.77 14.78
N LEU A 230 -21.25 6.62 13.52
CA LEU A 230 -21.89 7.33 12.41
C LEU A 230 -23.41 7.06 12.34
N PHE A 231 -23.83 5.78 12.44
CA PHE A 231 -25.24 5.43 12.38
C PHE A 231 -26.04 5.94 13.59
N ASN A 232 -25.43 5.92 14.77
CA ASN A 232 -26.04 6.49 15.99
C ASN A 232 -26.25 7.99 15.85
N ASP A 233 -25.25 8.73 15.36
CA ASP A 233 -25.34 10.17 15.12
C ASP A 233 -26.42 10.52 14.11
N LEU A 234 -26.51 9.77 13.00
CA LEU A 234 -27.54 9.97 11.98
C LEU A 234 -28.94 9.69 12.53
N SER A 235 -29.08 8.67 13.37
CA SER A 235 -30.35 8.32 14.00
C SER A 235 -30.81 9.34 15.03
N ALA A 236 -29.89 9.91 15.80
CA ALA A 236 -30.20 10.96 16.78
C ALA A 236 -30.62 12.27 16.11
N ASN A 237 -30.03 12.62 14.97
CA ASN A 237 -30.34 13.86 14.23
C ASN A 237 -31.65 13.81 13.41
N ARG A 238 -32.30 12.64 13.31
CA ARG A 238 -33.62 12.47 12.66
C ARG A 238 -34.80 12.63 13.63
N ARG A 239 -34.54 12.76 14.92
CA ARG A 239 -35.56 13.00 15.96
C ARG A 239 -35.63 14.48 16.27
#